data_aa3a6ee0497b70bae4cac65d4f472341
#
_entry.id   aa3a6ee0497b70bae4cac65d4f472341
#
_cell.length_a   1.000
_cell.length_b   1.000
_cell.length_c   1.000
_cell.angle_alpha   90.00
_cell.angle_beta   90.00
_cell.angle_gamma   90.00
#
_symmetry.space_group_name_H-M   'P 1'
#
loop_
_entity.id
_entity.type
_entity.pdbx_description
1 polymer ?
#
loop_
_entity_poly.entity_id
_entity_poly.type
_entity_poly.pdbx_seq_one_letter_code
_entity_poly.pdbx_strand_id
1 'polypeptide(L)'
;MPDDAPSLASMSKAYDPSDIEDKWYDYWEEHGFFAADADGDAASHVIMMPPPNVTGRLHIGHALQDSIQDALTRIHRMKGDETLWMPGLDHAGIATQNAVEDDLREAEGKTRHDLGREAFVERVRAWKEEYGDLILDQKRTLGDSCDWDRQRFTMDEGFTRAVQEVFVQLHEEGLIYRGDYLVNWD
;
A
#
# COMPACT_ATOMS: atom_id res chain seq x y z
N MET A 1 2.88 34.06 -6.30
CA MET A 1 1.82 33.60 -7.21
C MET A 1 2.31 33.81 -8.60
N PRO A 2 2.42 32.83 -9.49
CA PRO A 2 2.76 33.06 -10.87
C PRO A 2 1.64 33.88 -11.52
N ASP A 3 2.02 34.92 -12.27
CA ASP A 3 1.13 35.88 -12.96
C ASP A 3 0.37 35.27 -14.16
N ASP A 4 0.43 33.96 -14.37
CA ASP A 4 -0.14 33.22 -15.50
C ASP A 4 -1.38 32.37 -15.12
N ALA A 5 -2.19 32.79 -14.16
CA ALA A 5 -3.47 32.12 -13.94
C ALA A 5 -4.37 32.28 -15.18
N PRO A 6 -4.81 31.19 -15.84
CA PRO A 6 -5.67 31.30 -17.01
C PRO A 6 -6.95 32.05 -16.64
N SER A 7 -7.40 32.95 -17.50
CA SER A 7 -8.65 33.66 -17.27
C SER A 7 -9.81 32.66 -17.32
N LEU A 8 -10.87 32.87 -16.52
CA LEU A 8 -12.09 32.04 -16.54
C LEU A 8 -12.69 31.83 -17.95
N ALA A 9 -12.45 32.81 -18.85
CA ALA A 9 -12.88 32.76 -20.26
C ALA A 9 -12.08 31.76 -21.12
N SER A 10 -10.90 31.34 -20.68
CA SER A 10 -10.04 30.38 -21.40
C SER A 10 -10.15 28.94 -20.88
N MET A 11 -10.91 28.70 -19.82
CA MET A 11 -11.09 27.36 -19.28
C MET A 11 -12.09 26.55 -20.12
N SER A 12 -11.79 25.27 -20.32
CA SER A 12 -12.74 24.32 -20.93
C SER A 12 -14.01 24.23 -20.08
N LYS A 13 -15.18 24.06 -20.76
CA LYS A 13 -16.45 23.87 -20.07
C LYS A 13 -16.55 22.51 -19.37
N ALA A 14 -15.76 21.54 -19.78
CA ALA A 14 -15.67 20.22 -19.19
C ALA A 14 -14.30 20.07 -18.52
N TYR A 15 -14.29 19.48 -17.33
CA TYR A 15 -13.05 19.08 -16.67
C TYR A 15 -12.43 17.91 -17.43
N ASP A 16 -11.16 18.04 -17.80
CA ASP A 16 -10.35 16.95 -18.34
C ASP A 16 -9.25 16.61 -17.33
N PRO A 17 -9.29 15.43 -16.70
CA PRO A 17 -8.32 15.04 -15.69
C PRO A 17 -6.91 14.82 -16.26
N SER A 18 -6.78 14.39 -17.53
CA SER A 18 -5.52 13.95 -18.12
C SER A 18 -4.43 15.01 -18.15
N ASP A 19 -4.80 16.30 -18.22
CA ASP A 19 -3.84 17.42 -18.24
C ASP A 19 -3.49 17.94 -16.84
N ILE A 20 -4.15 17.47 -15.80
CA ILE A 20 -4.13 18.08 -14.47
C ILE A 20 -3.66 17.12 -13.40
N GLU A 21 -4.18 15.89 -13.38
CA GLU A 21 -3.98 14.95 -12.28
C GLU A 21 -2.52 14.53 -12.15
N ASP A 22 -1.92 13.99 -13.21
CA ASP A 22 -0.52 13.55 -13.20
C ASP A 22 0.42 14.72 -12.87
N LYS A 23 0.22 15.88 -13.52
CA LYS A 23 1.05 17.08 -13.32
C LYS A 23 1.07 17.54 -11.86
N TRP A 24 -0.07 17.57 -11.18
CA TRP A 24 -0.11 18.05 -9.81
C TRP A 24 0.38 17.01 -8.82
N TYR A 25 0.13 15.73 -9.10
CA TYR A 25 0.59 14.66 -8.24
C TYR A 25 2.12 14.58 -8.27
N ASP A 26 2.74 14.59 -9.45
CA ASP A 26 4.19 14.64 -9.62
C ASP A 26 4.80 15.85 -8.91
N TYR A 27 4.16 17.03 -9.05
CA TYR A 27 4.60 18.23 -8.37
C TYR A 27 4.62 18.08 -6.85
N TRP A 28 3.60 17.44 -6.27
CA TRP A 28 3.53 17.21 -4.83
C TRP A 28 4.58 16.21 -4.33
N GLU A 29 4.82 15.13 -5.07
CA GLU A 29 5.86 14.15 -4.74
C GLU A 29 7.26 14.79 -4.85
N GLU A 30 7.56 15.47 -5.95
CA GLU A 30 8.87 16.14 -6.18
C GLU A 30 9.21 17.18 -5.10
N HIS A 31 8.19 17.84 -4.53
CA HIS A 31 8.39 18.83 -3.47
C HIS A 31 8.31 18.24 -2.06
N GLY A 32 8.13 16.93 -1.92
CA GLY A 32 8.10 16.24 -0.64
C GLY A 32 6.93 16.65 0.28
N PHE A 33 5.81 17.11 -0.29
CA PHE A 33 4.67 17.59 0.51
C PHE A 33 3.96 16.50 1.33
N PHE A 34 4.24 15.25 1.05
CA PHE A 34 3.68 14.10 1.75
C PHE A 34 4.62 13.50 2.80
N ALA A 35 5.90 13.91 2.76
CA ALA A 35 6.90 13.43 3.71
C ALA A 35 6.63 13.98 5.11
N ALA A 36 6.82 13.13 6.13
CA ALA A 36 6.75 13.51 7.54
C ALA A 36 8.15 13.68 8.12
N ASP A 37 8.33 14.71 8.95
CA ASP A 37 9.55 14.91 9.72
C ASP A 37 9.43 14.22 11.10
N ALA A 38 10.25 13.20 11.34
CA ALA A 38 10.23 12.46 12.59
C ALA A 38 10.81 13.26 13.78
N ASP A 39 11.61 14.29 13.49
CA ASP A 39 12.29 15.13 14.46
C ASP A 39 11.56 16.48 14.66
N GLY A 40 10.40 16.67 14.01
CA GLY A 40 9.59 17.88 14.12
C GLY A 40 9.01 18.09 15.52
N ASP A 41 8.88 19.35 15.92
CA ASP A 41 8.36 19.75 17.25
C ASP A 41 6.82 19.89 17.28
N ALA A 42 6.14 19.78 16.14
CA ALA A 42 4.69 19.91 16.06
C ALA A 42 3.96 18.67 16.61
N ALA A 43 2.66 18.82 16.88
CA ALA A 43 1.84 17.68 17.27
C ALA A 43 1.82 16.62 16.15
N SER A 44 2.01 15.35 16.49
CA SER A 44 2.05 14.28 15.52
C SER A 44 0.67 13.67 15.22
N HIS A 45 0.40 13.40 13.95
CA HIS A 45 -0.74 12.61 13.50
C HIS A 45 -0.28 11.49 12.57
N VAL A 46 -0.48 10.24 12.98
CA VAL A 46 0.04 9.08 12.26
C VAL A 46 -1.10 8.14 11.90
N ILE A 47 -1.19 7.80 10.61
CA ILE A 47 -2.06 6.75 10.11
C ILE A 47 -1.18 5.67 9.48
N MET A 48 -1.29 4.44 9.98
CA MET A 48 -0.80 3.25 9.32
C MET A 48 -1.90 2.76 8.38
N MET A 49 -1.68 2.88 7.08
CA MET A 49 -2.65 2.39 6.11
C MET A 49 -2.82 0.87 6.27
N PRO A 50 -4.05 0.33 6.40
CA PRO A 50 -4.26 -1.10 6.23
C PRO A 50 -3.79 -1.50 4.83
N PRO A 51 -2.71 -2.31 4.71
CA PRO A 51 -2.09 -2.55 3.42
C PRO A 51 -2.98 -3.44 2.55
N PRO A 52 -3.26 -3.07 1.30
CA PRO A 52 -4.03 -3.94 0.41
C PRO A 52 -3.26 -5.22 0.08
N ASN A 53 -4.01 -6.31 -0.09
CA ASN A 53 -3.50 -7.59 -0.53
C ASN A 53 -3.07 -7.54 -2.00
N VAL A 54 -1.90 -8.11 -2.33
CA VAL A 54 -1.41 -8.20 -3.72
C VAL A 54 -2.14 -9.32 -4.50
N THR A 55 -3.46 -9.37 -4.41
CA THR A 55 -4.31 -10.38 -5.07
C THR A 55 -4.89 -9.92 -6.40
N GLY A 56 -4.75 -8.63 -6.73
CA GLY A 56 -5.29 -8.03 -7.95
C GLY A 56 -5.48 -6.52 -7.82
N ARG A 57 -6.36 -5.98 -8.64
CA ARG A 57 -6.67 -4.53 -8.67
C ARG A 57 -7.44 -4.09 -7.44
N LEU A 58 -7.29 -2.81 -7.07
CA LEU A 58 -8.13 -2.19 -6.06
C LEU A 58 -9.59 -2.10 -6.51
N HIS A 59 -10.49 -2.06 -5.55
CA HIS A 59 -11.93 -1.89 -5.76
C HIS A 59 -12.47 -0.70 -4.95
N ILE A 60 -13.73 -0.35 -5.17
CA ILE A 60 -14.35 0.84 -4.55
C ILE A 60 -14.26 0.86 -3.00
N GLY A 61 -14.19 -0.29 -2.36
CA GLY A 61 -13.98 -0.38 -0.90
C GLY A 61 -12.62 0.16 -0.46
N HIS A 62 -11.56 -0.09 -1.24
CA HIS A 62 -10.24 0.51 -1.00
C HIS A 62 -10.31 2.03 -1.21
N ALA A 63 -10.90 2.49 -2.31
CA ALA A 63 -11.04 3.91 -2.58
C ALA A 63 -11.79 4.66 -1.47
N LEU A 64 -12.86 4.07 -0.93
CA LEU A 64 -13.58 4.65 0.21
C LEU A 64 -12.71 4.76 1.46
N GLN A 65 -11.99 3.67 1.80
CA GLN A 65 -11.09 3.64 2.95
C GLN A 65 -9.99 4.69 2.81
N ASP A 66 -9.33 4.73 1.65
CA ASP A 66 -8.23 5.64 1.37
C ASP A 66 -8.72 7.09 1.39
N SER A 67 -9.86 7.40 0.78
CA SER A 67 -10.43 8.76 0.79
C SER A 67 -10.73 9.29 2.20
N ILE A 68 -11.21 8.42 3.11
CA ILE A 68 -11.46 8.82 4.50
C ILE A 68 -10.14 9.10 5.23
N GLN A 69 -9.13 8.24 5.07
CA GLN A 69 -7.82 8.41 5.69
C GLN A 69 -7.09 9.63 5.13
N ASP A 70 -7.14 9.83 3.80
CA ASP A 70 -6.52 10.97 3.15
C ASP A 70 -7.16 12.31 3.58
N ALA A 71 -8.48 12.35 3.71
CA ALA A 71 -9.16 13.54 4.21
C ALA A 71 -8.68 13.93 5.63
N LEU A 72 -8.51 12.96 6.53
CA LEU A 72 -7.98 13.19 7.88
C LEU A 72 -6.52 13.65 7.82
N THR A 73 -5.70 12.98 7.03
CA THR A 73 -4.29 13.30 6.79
C THR A 73 -4.14 14.75 6.30
N ARG A 74 -4.89 15.15 5.29
CA ARG A 74 -4.87 16.52 4.74
C ARG A 74 -5.34 17.55 5.76
N ILE A 75 -6.37 17.26 6.56
CA ILE A 75 -6.84 18.16 7.63
C ILE A 75 -5.73 18.41 8.65
N HIS A 76 -4.99 17.37 9.05
CA HIS A 76 -3.91 17.51 10.03
C HIS A 76 -2.71 18.28 9.44
N ARG A 77 -2.33 18.03 8.18
CA ARG A 77 -1.33 18.87 7.49
C ARG A 77 -1.74 20.33 7.40
N MET A 78 -3.01 20.62 7.10
CA MET A 78 -3.52 21.99 7.04
C MET A 78 -3.52 22.68 8.42
N LYS A 79 -3.58 21.93 9.51
CA LYS A 79 -3.44 22.46 10.88
C LYS A 79 -1.98 22.70 11.28
N GLY A 80 -1.01 22.22 10.51
CA GLY A 80 0.41 22.30 10.80
C GLY A 80 0.91 21.18 11.71
N ASP A 81 0.16 20.08 11.83
CA ASP A 81 0.62 18.89 12.56
C ASP A 81 1.64 18.13 11.70
N GLU A 82 2.63 17.50 12.37
CA GLU A 82 3.51 16.52 11.73
C GLU A 82 2.69 15.27 11.37
N THR A 83 2.50 15.05 10.07
CA THR A 83 1.51 14.09 9.62
C THR A 83 2.15 13.00 8.77
N LEU A 84 2.08 11.77 9.25
CA LEU A 84 2.50 10.57 8.51
C LEU A 84 1.29 9.73 8.11
N TRP A 85 1.10 9.54 6.81
CA TRP A 85 0.26 8.47 6.29
C TRP A 85 1.15 7.45 5.59
N MET A 86 1.39 6.33 6.27
CA MET A 86 2.35 5.31 5.85
C MET A 86 1.68 4.27 4.95
N PRO A 87 2.09 4.17 3.67
CA PRO A 87 1.55 3.19 2.75
C PRO A 87 2.22 1.82 2.90
N GLY A 88 1.56 0.78 2.39
CA GLY A 88 2.12 -0.56 2.36
C GLY A 88 1.35 -1.50 1.44
N LEU A 89 1.91 -2.69 1.27
CA LEU A 89 1.31 -3.82 0.54
C LEU A 89 1.36 -5.06 1.42
N ASP A 90 0.28 -5.84 1.39
CA ASP A 90 0.22 -7.12 2.09
C ASP A 90 0.48 -8.30 1.15
N HIS A 91 1.37 -9.21 1.56
CA HIS A 91 1.61 -10.45 0.83
C HIS A 91 0.42 -11.42 0.86
N ALA A 92 -0.50 -11.27 1.82
CA ALA A 92 -1.76 -12.00 1.96
C ALA A 92 -1.67 -13.56 1.92
N GLY A 93 -0.49 -14.11 1.80
CA GLY A 93 -0.21 -15.55 1.88
C GLY A 93 -1.09 -16.41 0.96
N ILE A 94 -2.03 -17.16 1.54
CA ILE A 94 -2.88 -18.11 0.83
C ILE A 94 -3.69 -17.44 -0.29
N ALA A 95 -4.24 -16.26 -0.05
CA ALA A 95 -5.07 -15.56 -1.04
C ALA A 95 -4.27 -15.21 -2.31
N THR A 96 -3.06 -14.70 -2.16
CA THR A 96 -2.15 -14.41 -3.29
C THR A 96 -1.74 -15.69 -4.02
N GLN A 97 -1.41 -16.77 -3.28
CA GLN A 97 -1.08 -18.05 -3.89
C GLN A 97 -2.23 -18.63 -4.70
N ASN A 98 -3.46 -18.50 -4.22
CA ASN A 98 -4.65 -18.95 -4.94
C ASN A 98 -4.86 -18.14 -6.23
N ALA A 99 -4.73 -16.81 -6.17
CA ALA A 99 -4.84 -15.96 -7.36
C ALA A 99 -3.79 -16.35 -8.43
N VAL A 100 -2.56 -16.57 -8.03
CA VAL A 100 -1.48 -17.02 -8.93
C VAL A 100 -1.73 -18.44 -9.46
N GLU A 101 -2.29 -19.33 -8.67
CA GLU A 101 -2.63 -20.70 -9.15
C GLU A 101 -3.81 -20.69 -10.12
N ASP A 102 -4.79 -19.81 -9.90
CA ASP A 102 -5.91 -19.65 -10.84
C ASP A 102 -5.41 -19.09 -12.18
N ASP A 103 -4.56 -18.06 -12.18
CA ASP A 103 -3.89 -17.55 -13.38
C ASP A 103 -3.08 -18.64 -14.10
N LEU A 104 -2.29 -19.42 -13.34
CA LEU A 104 -1.53 -20.53 -13.89
C LEU A 104 -2.42 -21.60 -14.54
N ARG A 105 -3.56 -21.88 -13.94
CA ARG A 105 -4.53 -22.86 -14.45
C ARG A 105 -5.18 -22.36 -15.73
N GLU A 106 -5.54 -21.07 -15.79
CA GLU A 106 -6.13 -20.46 -16.98
C GLU A 106 -5.13 -20.38 -18.14
N ALA A 107 -3.89 -19.97 -17.85
CA ALA A 107 -2.87 -19.76 -18.88
C ALA A 107 -2.24 -21.06 -19.39
N GLU A 108 -2.00 -22.04 -18.53
CA GLU A 108 -1.19 -23.24 -18.84
C GLU A 108 -1.89 -24.57 -18.53
N GLY A 109 -3.04 -24.56 -17.87
CA GLY A 109 -3.75 -25.77 -17.42
C GLY A 109 -3.00 -26.54 -16.31
N LYS A 110 -2.09 -25.87 -15.58
CA LYS A 110 -1.23 -26.46 -14.54
C LYS A 110 -1.65 -26.00 -13.15
N THR A 111 -1.20 -26.75 -12.15
CA THR A 111 -1.31 -26.41 -10.72
C THR A 111 0.07 -26.11 -10.13
N ARG A 112 0.11 -25.58 -8.90
CA ARG A 112 1.36 -25.37 -8.16
C ARG A 112 2.17 -26.66 -8.00
N HIS A 113 1.51 -27.82 -7.94
CA HIS A 113 2.16 -29.13 -7.80
C HIS A 113 2.87 -29.56 -9.09
N ASP A 114 2.35 -29.17 -10.26
CA ASP A 114 2.98 -29.48 -11.55
C ASP A 114 4.24 -28.63 -11.77
N LEU A 115 4.30 -27.41 -11.24
CA LEU A 115 5.49 -26.56 -11.30
C LEU A 115 6.56 -26.94 -10.29
N GLY A 116 6.17 -27.41 -9.11
CA GLY A 116 7.06 -27.52 -7.95
C GLY A 116 7.25 -26.19 -7.21
N ARG A 117 7.81 -26.28 -5.99
CA ARG A 117 7.86 -25.14 -5.05
C ARG A 117 8.65 -23.94 -5.59
N GLU A 118 9.86 -24.17 -6.10
CA GLU A 118 10.76 -23.09 -6.51
C GLU A 118 10.16 -22.27 -7.66
N ALA A 119 9.70 -22.95 -8.71
CA ALA A 119 9.11 -22.29 -9.88
C ALA A 119 7.79 -21.57 -9.53
N PHE A 120 6.98 -22.14 -8.63
CA PHE A 120 5.76 -21.49 -8.18
C PHE A 120 6.05 -20.23 -7.35
N VAL A 121 7.05 -20.27 -6.45
CA VAL A 121 7.46 -19.09 -5.66
C VAL A 121 7.97 -17.97 -6.57
N GLU A 122 8.75 -18.28 -7.60
CA GLU A 122 9.20 -17.27 -8.58
C GLU A 122 8.00 -16.64 -9.31
N ARG A 123 6.98 -17.42 -9.67
CA ARG A 123 5.76 -16.88 -10.28
C ARG A 123 4.98 -15.97 -9.31
N VAL A 124 4.90 -16.33 -8.02
CA VAL A 124 4.28 -15.49 -6.98
C VAL A 124 5.06 -14.18 -6.81
N ARG A 125 6.39 -14.21 -6.89
CA ARG A 125 7.21 -12.98 -6.85
C ARG A 125 6.96 -12.08 -8.05
N ALA A 126 6.93 -12.65 -9.25
CA ALA A 126 6.60 -11.89 -10.47
C ALA A 126 5.19 -11.26 -10.38
N TRP A 127 4.21 -12.02 -9.90
CA TRP A 127 2.87 -11.51 -9.62
C TRP A 127 2.88 -10.34 -8.63
N LYS A 128 3.63 -10.46 -7.53
CA LYS A 128 3.77 -9.39 -6.52
C LYS A 128 4.38 -8.13 -7.14
N GLU A 129 5.39 -8.25 -8.01
CA GLU A 129 5.96 -7.09 -8.70
C GLU A 129 4.89 -6.41 -9.57
N GLU A 130 4.23 -7.15 -10.44
CA GLU A 130 3.24 -6.63 -11.38
C GLU A 130 2.05 -5.98 -10.67
N TYR A 131 1.40 -6.71 -9.76
CA TYR A 131 0.19 -6.21 -9.08
C TYR A 131 0.49 -5.25 -7.95
N GLY A 132 1.66 -5.33 -7.35
CA GLY A 132 2.12 -4.35 -6.37
C GLY A 132 2.27 -2.97 -7.00
N ASP A 133 2.97 -2.87 -8.11
CA ASP A 133 3.14 -1.61 -8.85
C ASP A 133 1.79 -1.07 -9.33
N LEU A 134 0.93 -1.93 -9.89
CA LEU A 134 -0.42 -1.54 -10.31
C LEU A 134 -1.26 -0.95 -9.16
N ILE A 135 -1.21 -1.55 -7.97
CA ILE A 135 -1.92 -1.05 -6.79
C ILE A 135 -1.40 0.34 -6.39
N LEU A 136 -0.09 0.55 -6.39
CA LEU A 136 0.52 1.83 -6.06
C LEU A 136 0.14 2.91 -7.07
N ASP A 137 0.12 2.58 -8.36
CA ASP A 137 -0.31 3.50 -9.42
C ASP A 137 -1.79 3.86 -9.28
N GLN A 138 -2.65 2.89 -8.94
CA GLN A 138 -4.05 3.16 -8.67
C GLN A 138 -4.25 4.11 -7.47
N LYS A 139 -3.42 3.99 -6.44
CA LYS A 139 -3.44 4.91 -5.29
C LYS A 139 -2.97 6.32 -5.66
N ARG A 140 -1.92 6.43 -6.47
CA ARG A 140 -1.47 7.73 -7.02
C ARG A 140 -2.56 8.38 -7.87
N THR A 141 -3.21 7.60 -8.73
CA THR A 141 -4.35 8.08 -9.53
C THR A 141 -5.54 8.53 -8.65
N LEU A 142 -5.78 7.86 -7.52
CA LEU A 142 -6.78 8.28 -6.55
C LEU A 142 -6.39 9.59 -5.83
N GLY A 143 -5.11 9.94 -5.82
CA GLY A 143 -4.57 11.14 -5.20
C GLY A 143 -4.16 10.94 -3.74
N ASP A 144 -3.89 9.70 -3.32
CA ASP A 144 -3.49 9.38 -1.95
C ASP A 144 -2.22 10.13 -1.55
N SER A 145 -2.28 10.96 -0.52
CA SER A 145 -1.16 11.77 -0.06
C SER A 145 -0.26 11.03 0.94
N CYS A 146 0.21 9.86 0.54
CA CYS A 146 1.06 8.99 1.35
C CYS A 146 2.52 9.44 1.35
N ASP A 147 3.24 9.14 2.42
CA ASP A 147 4.71 9.20 2.46
C ASP A 147 5.30 7.96 1.75
N TRP A 148 5.49 8.06 0.44
CA TRP A 148 5.90 6.95 -0.42
C TRP A 148 7.31 6.44 -0.11
N ASP A 149 8.21 7.27 0.39
CA ASP A 149 9.56 6.88 0.78
C ASP A 149 9.56 5.89 1.95
N ARG A 150 8.48 5.88 2.73
CA ARG A 150 8.26 4.95 3.84
C ARG A 150 7.40 3.75 3.50
N GLN A 151 7.13 3.53 2.22
CA GLN A 151 6.38 2.36 1.77
C GLN A 151 6.99 1.06 2.29
N ARG A 152 6.11 0.13 2.74
CA ARG A 152 6.53 -1.18 3.25
C ARG A 152 5.77 -2.31 2.56
N PHE A 153 6.41 -3.46 2.53
CA PHE A 153 5.79 -4.73 2.15
C PHE A 153 5.88 -5.70 3.33
N THR A 154 4.79 -6.39 3.65
CA THR A 154 4.71 -7.22 4.87
C THR A 154 5.68 -8.39 4.94
N MET A 155 6.35 -8.74 3.82
CA MET A 155 7.44 -9.72 3.77
C MET A 155 8.80 -9.11 3.43
N ASP A 156 8.97 -7.79 3.54
CA ASP A 156 10.30 -7.20 3.37
C ASP A 156 11.26 -7.63 4.51
N GLU A 157 12.55 -7.44 4.29
CA GLU A 157 13.58 -7.87 5.23
C GLU A 157 13.43 -7.23 6.63
N GLY A 158 13.04 -5.94 6.67
CA GLY A 158 12.84 -5.23 7.92
C GLY A 158 11.67 -5.76 8.73
N PHE A 159 10.50 -5.97 8.09
CA PHE A 159 9.33 -6.58 8.75
C PHE A 159 9.59 -8.03 9.14
N THR A 160 10.24 -8.81 8.28
CA THR A 160 10.60 -10.20 8.59
C THR A 160 11.45 -10.27 9.86
N ARG A 161 12.47 -9.41 10.00
CA ARG A 161 13.30 -9.33 11.20
C ARG A 161 12.49 -8.91 12.42
N ALA A 162 11.67 -7.86 12.30
CA ALA A 162 10.85 -7.36 13.40
C ALA A 162 9.87 -8.44 13.93
N VAL A 163 9.23 -9.19 13.02
CA VAL A 163 8.33 -10.29 13.39
C VAL A 163 9.08 -11.40 14.13
N GLN A 164 10.27 -11.78 13.65
CA GLN A 164 11.10 -12.80 14.32
C GLN A 164 11.56 -12.34 15.71
N GLU A 165 11.99 -11.10 15.85
CA GLU A 165 12.45 -10.53 17.13
C GLU A 165 11.31 -10.49 18.14
N VAL A 166 10.14 -9.98 17.76
CA VAL A 166 8.96 -9.94 18.64
C VAL A 166 8.51 -11.36 19.01
N PHE A 167 8.54 -12.31 18.08
CA PHE A 167 8.18 -13.69 18.37
C PHE A 167 9.12 -14.31 19.42
N VAL A 168 10.43 -14.10 19.30
CA VAL A 168 11.40 -14.58 20.27
C VAL A 168 11.20 -13.92 21.64
N GLN A 169 11.01 -12.60 21.67
CA GLN A 169 10.76 -11.87 22.90
C GLN A 169 9.52 -12.39 23.63
N LEU A 170 8.39 -12.55 22.93
CA LEU A 170 7.15 -13.08 23.52
C LEU A 170 7.33 -14.50 24.10
N HIS A 171 8.15 -15.32 23.43
CA HIS A 171 8.48 -16.65 23.95
C HIS A 171 9.36 -16.59 25.21
N GLU A 172 10.36 -15.72 25.23
CA GLU A 172 11.24 -15.54 26.40
C GLU A 172 10.48 -14.97 27.61
N GLU A 173 9.50 -14.11 27.37
CA GLU A 173 8.59 -13.58 28.40
C GLU A 173 7.54 -14.61 28.87
N GLY A 174 7.46 -15.78 28.24
CA GLY A 174 6.49 -16.84 28.56
C GLY A 174 5.04 -16.54 28.13
N LEU A 175 4.84 -15.53 27.28
CA LEU A 175 3.53 -15.14 26.76
C LEU A 175 3.03 -16.06 25.65
N ILE A 176 3.94 -16.71 24.93
CA ILE A 176 3.62 -17.72 23.93
C ILE A 176 4.37 -19.01 24.20
N TYR A 177 3.77 -20.14 23.88
CA TYR A 177 4.35 -21.46 24.02
C TYR A 177 3.80 -22.41 22.96
N ARG A 178 4.48 -23.53 22.72
CA ARG A 178 3.99 -24.61 21.86
C ARG A 178 3.13 -25.59 22.64
N GLY A 179 1.90 -25.81 22.18
CA GLY A 179 0.97 -26.74 22.79
C GLY A 179 -0.08 -27.22 21.79
N ASP A 180 -0.74 -28.34 22.13
CA ASP A 180 -1.87 -28.84 21.36
C ASP A 180 -3.16 -28.14 21.82
N TYR A 181 -3.98 -27.68 20.86
CA TYR A 181 -5.21 -26.98 21.12
C TYR A 181 -6.31 -27.44 20.16
N LEU A 182 -7.51 -27.67 20.71
CA LEU A 182 -8.67 -27.98 19.86
C LEU A 182 -9.18 -26.70 19.20
N VAL A 183 -9.26 -26.72 17.87
CA VAL A 183 -9.76 -25.62 17.06
C VAL A 183 -10.88 -26.08 16.14
N ASN A 184 -11.80 -25.19 15.80
CA ASN A 184 -12.74 -25.43 14.72
C ASN A 184 -11.99 -25.24 13.40
N TRP A 185 -12.20 -26.17 12.48
CA TRP A 185 -11.59 -26.15 11.16
C TRP A 185 -12.68 -26.28 10.09
N ASP A 186 -12.66 -25.36 9.07
CA ASP A 186 -13.54 -25.42 7.91
C ASP A 186 -12.98 -26.35 6.82
#